data_26744082028e61f52f8c155d5156c7ce
#
_entry.id   26744082028e61f52f8c155d5156c7ce
#
_cell.length_a   1.000
_cell.length_b   1.000
_cell.length_c   1.000
_cell.angle_alpha   90.00
_cell.angle_beta   90.00
_cell.angle_gamma   90.00
#
_symmetry.space_group_name_H-M   'P 1'
#
loop_
_entity.id
_entity.type
_entity.pdbx_description
1 polymer ?
#
loop_
_entity_poly.entity_id
_entity_poly.type
_entity_poly.pdbx_seq_one_letter_code
_entity_poly.pdbx_strand_id
1 'polypeptide(L)'
;MIYISHRGYINGVDEKLENNPDNITNLLKKNIHVEIDVRYHNDNFYLGHDEPKYKISSDFLKHKNLWCHAKNFKTLDQIRNVDCHYFWHQKDDYTLTSKGHIWSYPGKTYTPSTVVVMPEEVDMNWDVLKVTHCHGVCSDYVSKLK
;
A
#
# COMPACT_ATOMS: atom_id res chain seq x y z
N MET A 1 5.24 14.81 3.45
CA MET A 1 4.24 13.75 3.65
C MET A 1 3.76 13.25 2.29
N ILE A 2 3.75 11.96 2.06
CA ILE A 2 3.23 11.35 0.85
C ILE A 2 1.82 10.78 1.07
N TYR A 3 1.03 10.70 0.00
CA TYR A 3 -0.32 10.14 0.03
C TYR A 3 -0.32 8.83 -0.73
N ILE A 4 -0.76 7.76 -0.06
CA ILE A 4 -0.74 6.40 -0.57
C ILE A 4 -2.19 5.92 -0.69
N SER A 5 -2.61 5.63 -1.92
CA SER A 5 -3.91 5.02 -2.20
C SER A 5 -3.87 3.55 -1.75
N HIS A 6 -4.71 3.16 -0.80
CA HIS A 6 -4.87 1.78 -0.39
C HIS A 6 -5.57 1.00 -1.50
N ARG A 7 -4.92 -0.03 -2.05
CA ARG A 7 -5.41 -0.90 -3.13
C ARG A 7 -5.90 -0.18 -4.40
N GLY A 8 -5.56 1.09 -4.58
CA GLY A 8 -6.03 1.90 -5.71
C GLY A 8 -7.30 2.72 -5.44
N TYR A 9 -7.81 2.75 -4.21
CA TYR A 9 -8.95 3.58 -3.84
C TYR A 9 -8.57 5.04 -3.68
N ILE A 10 -9.52 5.93 -4.03
CA ILE A 10 -9.35 7.39 -3.92
C ILE A 10 -10.46 8.02 -3.08
N ASN A 11 -11.69 7.60 -3.27
CA ASN A 11 -12.89 8.15 -2.64
C ASN A 11 -13.68 7.09 -1.87
N GLY A 12 -13.02 6.08 -1.34
CA GLY A 12 -13.62 4.95 -0.64
C GLY A 12 -13.52 3.66 -1.42
N VAL A 13 -13.99 2.58 -0.81
CA VAL A 13 -13.94 1.22 -1.36
C VAL A 13 -14.74 1.12 -2.66
N ASP A 14 -14.11 0.61 -3.70
CA ASP A 14 -14.72 0.25 -4.98
C ASP A 14 -14.07 -1.04 -5.50
N GLU A 15 -14.81 -2.14 -5.45
CA GLU A 15 -14.31 -3.46 -5.84
C GLU A 15 -13.79 -3.53 -7.29
N LYS A 16 -14.29 -2.67 -8.19
CA LYS A 16 -13.82 -2.60 -9.58
C LYS A 16 -12.44 -1.99 -9.70
N LEU A 17 -12.06 -1.15 -8.75
CA LEU A 17 -10.79 -0.45 -8.71
C LEU A 17 -9.74 -1.21 -7.89
N GLU A 18 -10.20 -2.08 -6.96
CA GLU A 18 -9.33 -2.78 -6.01
C GLU A 18 -8.26 -3.61 -6.72
N ASN A 19 -7.01 -3.28 -6.46
CA ASN A 19 -5.86 -4.00 -7.04
C ASN A 19 -5.91 -4.15 -8.56
N ASN A 20 -6.65 -3.28 -9.25
CA ASN A 20 -6.78 -3.32 -10.71
C ASN A 20 -5.55 -2.68 -11.36
N PRO A 21 -4.76 -3.42 -12.16
CA PRO A 21 -3.52 -2.90 -12.75
C PRO A 21 -3.70 -1.66 -13.61
N ASP A 22 -4.79 -1.54 -14.35
CA ASP A 22 -5.06 -0.36 -15.20
C ASP A 22 -5.34 0.87 -14.34
N ASN A 23 -6.16 0.73 -13.30
CA ASN A 23 -6.42 1.79 -12.34
C ASN A 23 -5.13 2.22 -11.63
N ILE A 24 -4.35 1.26 -11.14
CA ILE A 24 -3.07 1.53 -10.47
C ILE A 24 -2.14 2.28 -11.41
N THR A 25 -2.00 1.84 -12.66
CA THR A 25 -1.16 2.51 -13.66
C THR A 25 -1.59 3.96 -13.87
N ASN A 26 -2.89 4.24 -13.90
CA ASN A 26 -3.42 5.60 -14.04
C ASN A 26 -3.08 6.48 -12.83
N LEU A 27 -3.12 5.93 -11.62
CA LEU A 27 -2.74 6.64 -10.39
C LEU A 27 -1.24 6.95 -10.36
N LEU A 28 -0.42 5.98 -10.74
CA LEU A 28 1.03 6.15 -10.82
C LEU A 28 1.44 7.24 -11.81
N LYS A 29 0.76 7.33 -12.98
CA LYS A 29 0.96 8.42 -13.97
C LYS A 29 0.63 9.81 -13.39
N LYS A 30 -0.27 9.87 -12.41
CA LYS A 30 -0.60 11.10 -11.67
C LYS A 30 0.32 11.35 -10.47
N ASN A 31 1.41 10.59 -10.35
CA ASN A 31 2.36 10.63 -9.24
C ASN A 31 1.73 10.35 -7.87
N ILE A 32 0.66 9.56 -7.83
CA ILE A 32 0.06 9.07 -6.59
C ILE A 32 0.76 7.77 -6.22
N HIS A 33 1.15 7.64 -4.94
CA HIS A 33 1.65 6.37 -4.43
C HIS A 33 0.49 5.40 -4.23
N VAL A 34 0.73 4.11 -4.43
CA VAL A 34 -0.29 3.07 -4.29
C VAL A 34 0.26 1.89 -3.49
N GLU A 35 -0.47 1.50 -2.45
CA GLU A 35 -0.30 0.20 -1.81
C GLU A 35 -1.08 -0.84 -2.60
N ILE A 36 -0.46 -1.99 -2.83
CA ILE A 36 -1.04 -3.11 -3.59
C ILE A 36 -0.83 -4.43 -2.86
N ASP A 37 -1.83 -5.30 -2.91
CA ASP A 37 -1.75 -6.66 -2.38
C ASP A 37 -1.13 -7.60 -3.41
N VAL A 38 0.02 -8.19 -3.10
CA VAL A 38 0.77 -9.05 -4.01
C VAL A 38 0.69 -10.50 -3.55
N ARG A 39 0.46 -11.40 -4.50
CA ARG A 39 0.46 -12.85 -4.32
C ARG A 39 1.35 -13.52 -5.36
N TYR A 40 2.00 -14.59 -4.96
CA TYR A 40 2.77 -15.45 -5.86
C TYR A 40 2.08 -16.80 -5.95
N HIS A 41 1.68 -17.20 -7.16
CA HIS A 41 0.93 -18.41 -7.43
C HIS A 41 1.30 -18.97 -8.80
N ASN A 42 1.51 -20.28 -8.91
CA ASN A 42 1.88 -20.96 -10.18
C ASN A 42 3.03 -20.24 -10.91
N ASP A 43 4.10 -19.92 -10.18
CA ASP A 43 5.31 -19.28 -10.68
C ASP A 43 5.12 -17.86 -11.27
N ASN A 44 4.00 -17.20 -10.94
CA ASN A 44 3.69 -15.85 -11.40
C ASN A 44 3.25 -14.94 -10.23
N PHE A 45 3.47 -13.64 -10.39
CA PHE A 45 2.89 -12.64 -9.50
C PHE A 45 1.48 -12.27 -9.91
N TYR A 46 0.64 -12.00 -8.91
CA TYR A 46 -0.74 -11.55 -9.06
C TYR A 46 -1.02 -10.42 -8.08
N LEU A 47 -1.97 -9.56 -8.42
CA LEU A 47 -2.60 -8.65 -7.48
C LEU A 47 -3.92 -9.24 -6.99
N GLY A 48 -4.22 -9.05 -5.71
CA GLY A 48 -5.48 -9.47 -5.08
C GLY A 48 -5.34 -9.60 -3.57
N HIS A 49 -6.34 -9.09 -2.83
CA HIS A 49 -6.32 -9.13 -1.36
C HIS A 49 -6.59 -10.54 -0.82
N ASP A 50 -7.67 -11.19 -1.26
CA ASP A 50 -8.09 -12.49 -0.75
C ASP A 50 -7.57 -13.67 -1.59
N GLU A 51 -7.39 -13.45 -2.88
CA GLU A 51 -6.96 -14.46 -3.85
C GLU A 51 -6.13 -13.83 -4.98
N PRO A 52 -5.35 -14.64 -5.74
CA PRO A 52 -4.70 -14.18 -6.96
C PRO A 52 -5.77 -13.80 -8.00
N LYS A 53 -5.86 -12.52 -8.35
CA LYS A 53 -6.89 -12.01 -9.25
C LYS A 53 -6.34 -11.51 -10.58
N TYR A 54 -5.36 -10.62 -10.56
CA TYR A 54 -4.78 -10.03 -11.76
C TYR A 54 -3.32 -10.44 -11.91
N LYS A 55 -3.01 -11.18 -12.96
CA LYS A 55 -1.64 -11.55 -13.27
C LYS A 55 -0.86 -10.31 -13.70
N ILE A 56 0.34 -10.14 -13.15
CA ILE A 56 1.26 -9.05 -13.46
C ILE A 56 2.68 -9.60 -13.71
N SER A 57 3.50 -8.81 -14.39
CA SER A 57 4.93 -9.09 -14.49
C SER A 57 5.67 -8.64 -13.24
N SER A 58 6.86 -9.18 -13.01
CA SER A 58 7.75 -8.69 -11.95
C SER A 58 8.18 -7.22 -12.19
N ASP A 59 8.27 -6.78 -13.45
CA ASP A 59 8.59 -5.40 -13.79
C ASP A 59 7.52 -4.40 -13.33
N PHE A 60 6.24 -4.81 -13.30
CA PHE A 60 5.17 -3.98 -12.77
C PHE A 60 5.45 -3.55 -11.32
N LEU A 61 5.99 -4.45 -10.50
CA LEU A 61 6.27 -4.22 -9.08
C LEU A 61 7.39 -3.20 -8.83
N LYS A 62 8.22 -2.92 -9.83
CA LYS A 62 9.43 -2.08 -9.68
C LYS A 62 9.15 -0.58 -9.68
N HIS A 63 7.91 -0.16 -9.92
CA HIS A 63 7.60 1.27 -9.94
C HIS A 63 7.84 1.91 -8.57
N LYS A 64 8.58 3.03 -8.56
CA LYS A 64 9.06 3.68 -7.32
C LYS A 64 7.96 4.12 -6.35
N ASN A 65 6.73 4.34 -6.83
CA ASN A 65 5.59 4.78 -6.03
C ASN A 65 4.69 3.62 -5.59
N LEU A 66 5.07 2.36 -5.85
CA LEU A 66 4.35 1.18 -5.35
C LEU A 66 4.86 0.78 -3.97
N TRP A 67 3.94 0.35 -3.13
CA TRP A 67 4.14 -0.22 -1.81
C TRP A 67 3.54 -1.63 -1.84
N CYS A 68 4.40 -2.64 -2.03
CA CYS A 68 3.97 -4.01 -2.32
C CYS A 68 3.77 -4.80 -1.03
N HIS A 69 2.53 -5.02 -0.63
CA HIS A 69 2.17 -5.83 0.52
C HIS A 69 2.14 -7.30 0.13
N ALA A 70 3.14 -8.07 0.56
CA ALA A 70 3.15 -9.52 0.39
C ALA A 70 2.08 -10.15 1.29
N LYS A 71 1.18 -10.94 0.72
CA LYS A 71 0.00 -11.47 1.43
C LYS A 71 0.22 -12.82 2.09
N ASN A 72 1.33 -13.49 1.78
CA ASN A 72 1.71 -14.75 2.41
C ASN A 72 3.23 -14.99 2.34
N PHE A 73 3.70 -16.01 3.05
CA PHE A 73 5.12 -16.35 3.13
C PHE A 73 5.73 -16.63 1.76
N LYS A 74 5.04 -17.36 0.89
CA LYS A 74 5.53 -17.70 -0.45
C LYS A 74 5.76 -16.44 -1.30
N THR A 75 4.85 -15.47 -1.21
CA THR A 75 5.01 -14.18 -1.87
C THR A 75 6.20 -13.40 -1.31
N LEU A 76 6.35 -13.35 0.00
CA LEU A 76 7.47 -12.67 0.65
C LEU A 76 8.81 -13.27 0.21
N ASP A 77 8.91 -14.59 0.15
CA ASP A 77 10.12 -15.29 -0.29
C ASP A 77 10.50 -14.94 -1.74
N GLN A 78 9.54 -14.80 -2.62
CA GLN A 78 9.77 -14.50 -4.03
C GLN A 78 9.97 -13.01 -4.31
N ILE A 79 9.19 -12.13 -3.66
CA ILE A 79 9.23 -10.69 -3.94
C ILE A 79 10.54 -10.04 -3.49
N ARG A 80 11.21 -10.59 -2.48
CA ARG A 80 12.53 -10.12 -2.03
C ARG A 80 13.62 -10.19 -3.11
N ASN A 81 13.40 -10.98 -4.16
CA ASN A 81 14.29 -11.09 -5.32
C ASN A 81 14.00 -10.05 -6.41
N VAL A 82 12.95 -9.27 -6.26
CA VAL A 82 12.56 -8.18 -7.17
C VAL A 82 13.03 -6.86 -6.60
N ASP A 83 13.62 -6.01 -7.45
CA ASP A 83 13.99 -4.66 -7.04
C ASP A 83 12.74 -3.77 -6.92
N CYS A 84 12.04 -3.90 -5.78
CA CYS A 84 10.81 -3.19 -5.49
C CYS A 84 10.71 -2.84 -4.00
N HIS A 85 9.75 -2.00 -3.66
CA HIS A 85 9.44 -1.63 -2.29
C HIS A 85 8.36 -2.56 -1.73
N TYR A 86 8.70 -3.41 -0.79
CA TYR A 86 7.79 -4.44 -0.28
C TYR A 86 7.80 -4.51 1.26
N PHE A 87 6.80 -5.15 1.81
CA PHE A 87 6.66 -5.47 3.23
C PHE A 87 5.66 -6.61 3.42
N TRP A 88 5.69 -7.23 4.60
CA TRP A 88 4.68 -8.16 5.07
C TRP A 88 4.11 -7.65 6.39
N HIS A 89 2.79 -7.48 6.45
CA HIS A 89 2.09 -7.02 7.63
C HIS A 89 0.80 -7.82 7.80
N GLN A 90 0.52 -8.29 9.00
CA GLN A 90 -0.71 -9.00 9.36
C GLN A 90 -1.45 -8.26 10.49
N LYS A 91 -1.19 -8.66 11.75
CA LYS A 91 -1.83 -8.07 12.95
C LYS A 91 -0.82 -7.37 13.86
N ASP A 92 0.40 -7.25 13.43
CA ASP A 92 1.45 -6.56 14.18
C ASP A 92 1.13 -5.07 14.27
N ASP A 93 1.50 -4.43 15.38
CA ASP A 93 1.33 -2.99 15.54
C ASP A 93 2.14 -2.21 14.50
N TYR A 94 3.33 -2.73 14.13
CA TYR A 94 4.23 -2.12 13.16
C TYR A 94 4.98 -3.18 12.36
N THR A 95 5.35 -2.81 11.13
CA THR A 95 6.33 -3.55 10.34
C THR A 95 7.30 -2.58 9.66
N LEU A 96 8.50 -3.06 9.36
CA LEU A 96 9.49 -2.31 8.61
C LEU A 96 9.42 -2.69 7.13
N THR A 97 9.29 -1.70 6.26
CA THR A 97 9.34 -1.96 4.81
C THR A 97 10.76 -2.17 4.33
N SER A 98 10.94 -2.78 3.16
CA SER A 98 12.23 -3.06 2.56
C SER A 98 13.09 -1.80 2.30
N LYS A 99 12.47 -0.62 2.28
CA LYS A 99 13.15 0.68 2.14
C LYS A 99 13.28 1.45 3.45
N GLY A 100 12.98 0.81 4.60
CA GLY A 100 13.25 1.37 5.91
C GLY A 100 12.15 2.32 6.44
N HIS A 101 10.95 2.30 5.89
CA HIS A 101 9.81 3.02 6.43
C HIS A 101 9.02 2.15 7.41
N ILE A 102 8.46 2.76 8.44
CA ILE A 102 7.60 2.08 9.41
C ILE A 102 6.17 2.11 8.92
N TRP A 103 5.57 0.94 8.73
CA TRP A 103 4.15 0.78 8.37
C TRP A 103 3.36 0.44 9.61
N SER A 104 2.41 1.28 10.01
CA SER A 104 1.65 1.11 11.26
C SER A 104 0.34 0.36 11.06
N TYR A 105 -0.14 -0.28 12.12
CA TYR A 105 -1.54 -0.72 12.21
C TYR A 105 -2.44 0.50 12.53
N PRO A 106 -3.72 0.51 12.11
CA PRO A 106 -4.62 1.63 12.40
C PRO A 106 -4.66 2.01 13.89
N GLY A 107 -4.62 3.31 14.18
CA GLY A 107 -4.71 3.86 15.54
C GLY A 107 -3.45 3.78 16.39
N LYS A 108 -2.32 3.36 15.84
CA LYS A 108 -1.07 3.27 16.57
C LYS A 108 -0.28 4.59 16.57
N THR A 109 0.55 4.79 17.57
CA THR A 109 1.45 5.94 17.68
C THR A 109 2.39 6.02 16.47
N TYR A 110 2.68 7.21 15.99
CA TYR A 110 3.52 7.41 14.80
C TYR A 110 4.61 8.46 15.03
N THR A 111 5.60 8.43 14.17
CA THR A 111 6.77 9.34 14.13
C THR A 111 6.92 9.89 12.71
N PRO A 112 7.87 10.83 12.48
CA PRO A 112 8.17 11.29 11.11
C PRO A 112 8.58 10.21 10.12
N SER A 113 8.98 9.03 10.59
CA SER A 113 9.36 7.89 9.75
C SER A 113 8.21 6.91 9.49
N THR A 114 7.03 7.17 10.05
CA THR A 114 5.88 6.24 10.01
C THR A 114 4.91 6.60 8.90
N VAL A 115 4.41 5.59 8.20
CA VAL A 115 3.19 5.68 7.40
C VAL A 115 2.00 5.38 8.31
N VAL A 116 1.11 6.36 8.45
CA VAL A 116 -0.16 6.23 9.17
C VAL A 116 -1.14 5.51 8.24
N VAL A 117 -1.67 4.37 8.70
CA VAL A 117 -2.51 3.49 7.87
C VAL A 117 -3.96 3.57 8.32
N MET A 118 -4.87 3.70 7.36
CA MET A 118 -6.34 3.67 7.54
C MET A 118 -6.82 4.56 8.69
N PRO A 119 -6.49 5.87 8.70
CA PRO A 119 -6.94 6.77 9.76
C PRO A 119 -8.47 6.84 9.89
N GLU A 120 -9.19 6.57 8.81
CA GLU A 120 -10.65 6.49 8.78
C GLU A 120 -11.25 5.37 9.65
N GLU A 121 -10.52 4.30 9.88
CA GLU A 121 -10.98 3.17 10.72
C GLU A 121 -10.99 3.52 12.21
N VAL A 122 -10.28 4.55 12.61
CA VAL A 122 -10.15 5.00 14.02
C VAL A 122 -10.67 6.41 14.23
N ASP A 123 -11.48 6.91 13.30
CA ASP A 123 -12.10 8.24 13.36
C ASP A 123 -11.08 9.37 13.59
N MET A 124 -9.92 9.26 12.96
CA MET A 124 -8.87 10.27 13.08
C MET A 124 -9.22 11.53 12.28
N ASN A 125 -9.02 12.69 12.89
CA ASN A 125 -9.32 13.96 12.26
C ASN A 125 -8.37 14.25 11.07
N TRP A 126 -8.94 14.43 9.87
CA TRP A 126 -8.19 14.69 8.63
C TRP A 126 -7.39 15.99 8.66
N ASP A 127 -7.89 17.02 9.33
CA ASP A 127 -7.17 18.30 9.43
C ASP A 127 -5.93 18.19 10.33
N VAL A 128 -6.00 17.34 11.35
CA VAL A 128 -4.84 16.99 12.18
C VAL A 128 -3.81 16.23 11.35
N LEU A 129 -4.24 15.29 10.51
CA LEU A 129 -3.34 14.54 9.64
C LEU A 129 -2.60 15.43 8.63
N LYS A 130 -3.26 16.44 8.07
CA LYS A 130 -2.65 17.37 7.11
C LYS A 130 -1.48 18.16 7.69
N VAL A 131 -1.50 18.43 8.99
CA VAL A 131 -0.45 19.18 9.70
C VAL A 131 0.49 18.29 10.50
N THR A 132 0.26 16.99 10.49
CA THR A 132 1.03 16.02 11.25
C THR A 132 2.38 15.71 10.57
N HIS A 133 3.40 15.55 11.38
CA HIS A 133 4.73 15.15 10.94
C HIS A 133 4.83 13.62 10.92
N CYS A 134 4.33 13.01 9.84
CA CYS A 134 4.55 11.59 9.51
C CYS A 134 5.17 11.47 8.11
N HIS A 135 5.70 10.30 7.76
CA HIS A 135 6.25 10.06 6.43
C HIS A 135 5.16 10.10 5.36
N GLY A 136 4.05 9.45 5.63
CA GLY A 136 2.91 9.39 4.70
C GLY A 136 1.64 8.87 5.34
N VAL A 137 0.56 8.91 4.57
CA VAL A 137 -0.75 8.38 4.96
C VAL A 137 -1.26 7.43 3.89
N CYS A 138 -1.63 6.21 4.29
CA CYS A 138 -2.29 5.22 3.43
C CYS A 138 -3.78 5.16 3.79
N SER A 139 -4.65 5.38 2.81
CA SER A 139 -6.09 5.51 3.05
C SER A 139 -6.91 5.12 1.82
N ASP A 140 -8.16 4.72 2.06
CA ASP A 140 -9.18 4.55 1.02
C ASP A 140 -9.68 5.90 0.48
N TYR A 141 -9.40 7.00 1.19
CA TYR A 141 -9.93 8.35 0.91
C TYR A 141 -8.82 9.39 0.71
N VAL A 142 -7.78 9.05 -0.05
CA VAL A 142 -6.64 9.98 -0.26
C VAL A 142 -7.02 11.32 -0.86
N SER A 143 -8.17 11.43 -1.54
CA SER A 143 -8.69 12.71 -2.04
C SER A 143 -8.96 13.73 -0.92
N LYS A 144 -9.26 13.28 0.30
CA LYS A 144 -9.48 14.14 1.46
C LYS A 144 -8.19 14.78 2.00
N LEU A 145 -7.03 14.26 1.60
CA LEU A 145 -5.72 14.72 2.06
C LEU A 145 -5.07 15.76 1.12
N LYS A 146 -5.65 15.96 -0.05
CA LYS A 146 -5.16 16.90 -1.06
C LYS A 146 -5.73 18.30 -0.87
#